data_3a1610e245c6be77b04fc8b64715cc51
#
_entry.id   3a1610e245c6be77b04fc8b64715cc51
#
_cell.length_a   1.000
_cell.length_b   1.000
_cell.length_c   1.000
_cell.angle_alpha   90.00
_cell.angle_beta   90.00
_cell.angle_gamma   90.00
#
_symmetry.space_group_name_H-M   'P 1'
#
loop_
_entity.id
_entity.type
_entity.pdbx_description
1 polymer ?
#
loop_
_entity_poly.entity_id
_entity_poly.type
_entity_poly.pdbx_seq_one_letter_code
_entity_poly.pdbx_strand_id
1 'polypeptide(L)'
;KIMTIQKKAEAKLPTHWGDFSVIAFEDEKKGEEHLLLYIGELTNDSLLRIHSQCLTGDTLYSLKCDCGSQLAMALEKIASEGQGMVMYMAQEGRGIGLVNKIRAYELQDQGMDTVEANEALGFAADERDYSYCKEILSSLNISSVRLMTNNPRKISGLEDAGIKVTERVAVHVDPNKHNENYLKIKAEKLGHMITGSD
;
A
#
# COMPACT_ATOMS: atom_id res chain seq x y z
N LYS A 1 -10.31 21.71 -9.71
CA LYS A 1 -9.11 21.42 -8.91
C LYS A 1 -8.02 20.97 -9.88
N ILE A 2 -6.88 21.64 -9.89
CA ILE A 2 -5.76 21.26 -10.76
C ILE A 2 -5.25 19.92 -10.24
N MET A 3 -5.22 18.89 -11.08
CA MET A 3 -4.61 17.60 -10.75
C MET A 3 -3.11 17.83 -10.58
N THR A 4 -2.55 17.32 -9.48
CA THR A 4 -1.13 17.47 -9.18
C THR A 4 -0.31 16.27 -9.62
N ILE A 5 -0.99 15.14 -9.85
CA ILE A 5 -0.38 13.90 -10.28
C ILE A 5 -0.57 13.74 -11.79
N GLN A 6 0.51 13.51 -12.50
CA GLN A 6 0.54 13.37 -13.96
C GLN A 6 1.15 12.04 -14.38
N LYS A 7 0.50 11.38 -15.35
CA LYS A 7 1.09 10.23 -16.04
C LYS A 7 2.29 10.70 -16.88
N LYS A 8 3.44 10.10 -16.67
CA LYS A 8 4.69 10.45 -17.38
C LYS A 8 5.13 9.38 -18.38
N ALA A 9 4.95 8.11 -18.06
CA ALA A 9 5.39 7.01 -18.92
C ALA A 9 4.55 5.76 -18.71
N GLU A 10 4.57 4.87 -19.68
CA GLU A 10 3.96 3.54 -19.60
C GLU A 10 4.82 2.53 -20.36
N ALA A 11 4.98 1.32 -19.77
CA ALA A 11 5.77 0.25 -20.37
C ALA A 11 5.23 -1.13 -20.00
N LYS A 12 5.71 -2.17 -20.68
CA LYS A 12 5.52 -3.55 -20.26
C LYS A 12 6.49 -3.90 -19.15
N LEU A 13 6.01 -4.69 -18.18
CA LEU A 13 6.78 -5.13 -17.03
C LEU A 13 6.52 -6.63 -16.77
N PRO A 14 7.21 -7.53 -17.45
CA PRO A 14 7.15 -8.95 -17.12
C PRO A 14 7.61 -9.20 -15.67
N THR A 15 6.87 -10.00 -14.94
CA THR A 15 7.16 -10.35 -13.54
C THR A 15 7.09 -11.85 -13.34
N HIS A 16 7.51 -12.35 -12.18
CA HIS A 16 7.35 -13.77 -11.83
C HIS A 16 5.89 -14.22 -11.76
N TRP A 17 4.94 -13.30 -11.60
CA TRP A 17 3.51 -13.61 -11.50
C TRP A 17 2.76 -13.45 -12.82
N GLY A 18 3.30 -12.71 -13.78
CA GLY A 18 2.69 -12.51 -15.09
C GLY A 18 3.19 -11.25 -15.80
N ASP A 19 2.65 -11.03 -16.99
CA ASP A 19 2.99 -9.91 -17.87
C ASP A 19 2.18 -8.67 -17.50
N PHE A 20 2.69 -7.89 -16.55
CA PHE A 20 2.10 -6.61 -16.18
C PHE A 20 2.44 -5.51 -17.19
N SER A 21 1.66 -4.46 -17.16
CA SER A 21 2.05 -3.13 -17.66
C SER A 21 2.27 -2.22 -16.44
N VAL A 22 3.13 -1.22 -16.58
CA VAL A 22 3.42 -0.25 -15.53
C VAL A 22 3.25 1.16 -16.06
N ILE A 23 2.56 2.00 -15.28
CA ILE A 23 2.43 3.44 -15.53
C ILE A 23 3.18 4.15 -14.40
N ALA A 24 4.05 5.10 -14.78
CA ALA A 24 4.69 6.01 -13.87
C ALA A 24 3.90 7.32 -13.78
N PHE A 25 3.63 7.75 -12.55
CA PHE A 25 3.02 9.02 -12.21
C PHE A 25 3.96 9.87 -11.37
N GLU A 26 3.94 11.16 -11.56
CA GLU A 26 4.70 12.13 -10.78
C GLU A 26 3.77 13.15 -10.13
N ASP A 27 3.94 13.38 -8.82
CA ASP A 27 3.40 14.55 -8.15
C ASP A 27 4.37 15.72 -8.33
N GLU A 28 4.06 16.63 -9.24
CA GLU A 28 4.91 17.77 -9.57
C GLU A 28 5.13 18.73 -8.40
N LYS A 29 4.27 18.72 -7.38
CA LYS A 29 4.41 19.60 -6.21
C LYS A 29 5.37 19.03 -5.18
N LYS A 30 5.37 17.70 -5.02
CA LYS A 30 6.20 17.02 -4.02
C LYS A 30 7.45 16.38 -4.60
N GLY A 31 7.49 16.20 -5.93
CA GLY A 31 8.55 15.45 -6.61
C GLY A 31 8.51 13.95 -6.26
N GLU A 32 7.34 13.44 -5.88
CA GLU A 32 7.15 12.03 -5.56
C GLU A 32 6.75 11.26 -6.82
N GLU A 33 7.33 10.07 -7.00
CA GLU A 33 7.04 9.19 -8.12
C GLU A 33 6.24 7.97 -7.64
N HIS A 34 5.11 7.72 -8.28
CA HIS A 34 4.24 6.60 -7.97
C HIS A 34 4.11 5.66 -9.17
N LEU A 35 3.88 4.38 -8.92
CA LEU A 35 3.69 3.40 -9.97
C LEU A 35 2.28 2.79 -9.89
N LEU A 36 1.70 2.51 -11.03
CA LEU A 36 0.54 1.66 -11.18
C LEU A 36 0.92 0.46 -12.05
N LEU A 37 0.95 -0.73 -11.46
CA LEU A 37 1.11 -2.00 -12.18
C LEU A 37 -0.28 -2.56 -12.46
N TYR A 38 -0.52 -3.05 -13.68
CA TYR A 38 -1.82 -3.61 -14.01
C TYR A 38 -1.76 -4.75 -15.02
N ILE A 39 -2.77 -5.60 -15.00
CA ILE A 39 -3.05 -6.65 -15.98
C ILE A 39 -4.48 -6.48 -16.48
N GLY A 40 -4.72 -6.79 -17.75
CA GLY A 40 -6.03 -6.74 -18.37
C GLY A 40 -6.53 -5.33 -18.62
N GLU A 41 -7.81 -5.21 -18.90
CA GLU A 41 -8.48 -3.93 -19.10
C GLU A 41 -8.88 -3.34 -17.73
N LEU A 42 -8.50 -2.09 -17.47
CA LEU A 42 -8.86 -1.39 -16.25
C LEU A 42 -10.25 -0.75 -16.40
N THR A 43 -11.17 -1.23 -15.61
CA THR A 43 -12.58 -0.79 -15.59
C THR A 43 -13.04 -0.53 -14.17
N ASN A 44 -14.26 -0.02 -14.00
CA ASN A 44 -14.90 0.01 -12.70
C ASN A 44 -14.96 -1.42 -12.10
N ASP A 45 -14.86 -1.48 -10.77
CA ASP A 45 -14.81 -2.71 -9.99
C ASP A 45 -13.60 -3.63 -10.24
N SER A 46 -12.57 -3.13 -10.94
CA SER A 46 -11.28 -3.82 -11.02
C SER A 46 -10.68 -4.01 -9.64
N LEU A 47 -10.01 -5.14 -9.43
CA LEU A 47 -9.30 -5.42 -8.17
C LEU A 47 -8.14 -4.45 -8.00
N LEU A 48 -8.10 -3.75 -6.86
CA LEU A 48 -7.07 -2.77 -6.51
C LEU A 48 -6.35 -3.16 -5.24
N ARG A 49 -5.03 -3.14 -5.27
CA ARG A 49 -4.17 -3.05 -4.08
C ARG A 49 -3.49 -1.69 -4.04
N ILE A 50 -3.71 -0.93 -2.97
CA ILE A 50 -2.88 0.23 -2.64
C ILE A 50 -1.76 -0.23 -1.73
N HIS A 51 -0.52 -0.18 -2.22
CA HIS A 51 0.67 -0.59 -1.51
C HIS A 51 1.57 0.62 -1.25
N SER A 52 1.77 0.96 0.01
CA SER A 52 2.75 2.00 0.39
C SER A 52 4.13 1.38 0.38
N GLN A 53 5.07 2.03 -0.29
CA GLN A 53 6.46 1.59 -0.40
C GLN A 53 7.04 1.18 0.95
N CYS A 54 7.74 0.08 0.96
CA CYS A 54 8.48 -0.45 2.11
C CYS A 54 9.77 -1.11 1.60
N LEU A 55 10.82 -0.33 1.40
CA LEU A 55 12.08 -0.83 0.82
C LEU A 55 12.61 -2.06 1.56
N THR A 56 12.54 -2.07 2.88
CA THR A 56 13.04 -3.19 3.68
C THR A 56 12.23 -4.46 3.47
N GLY A 57 10.88 -4.37 3.40
CA GLY A 57 10.02 -5.53 3.20
C GLY A 57 9.91 -5.95 1.75
N ASP A 58 9.76 -4.98 0.83
CA ASP A 58 9.48 -5.25 -0.58
C ASP A 58 10.73 -5.71 -1.36
N THR A 59 11.92 -5.18 -1.00
CA THR A 59 13.16 -5.40 -1.76
C THR A 59 14.23 -6.16 -0.98
N LEU A 60 14.36 -5.88 0.34
CA LEU A 60 15.38 -6.51 1.18
C LEU A 60 14.87 -7.73 1.94
N TYR A 61 13.62 -8.13 1.71
CA TYR A 61 12.99 -9.32 2.31
C TYR A 61 13.02 -9.33 3.83
N SER A 62 12.88 -8.15 4.47
CA SER A 62 12.85 -8.02 5.93
C SER A 62 11.67 -8.79 6.52
N LEU A 63 11.93 -9.53 7.59
CA LEU A 63 10.93 -10.25 8.36
C LEU A 63 10.30 -9.39 9.47
N LYS A 64 10.76 -8.14 9.67
CA LYS A 64 10.18 -7.21 10.66
C LYS A 64 8.76 -6.74 10.30
N CYS A 65 8.33 -6.90 9.04
CA CYS A 65 7.00 -6.55 8.56
C CYS A 65 6.45 -7.60 7.60
N ASP A 66 5.21 -7.43 7.19
CA ASP A 66 4.49 -8.29 6.24
C ASP A 66 4.37 -7.66 4.83
N CYS A 67 5.06 -6.53 4.57
CA CYS A 67 4.85 -5.74 3.35
C CYS A 67 5.19 -6.53 2.08
N GLY A 68 6.37 -7.16 2.02
CA GLY A 68 6.79 -7.92 0.85
C GLY A 68 5.84 -9.09 0.55
N SER A 69 5.41 -9.84 1.57
CA SER A 69 4.44 -10.92 1.41
C SER A 69 3.08 -10.41 0.93
N GLN A 70 2.62 -9.26 1.41
CA GLN A 70 1.38 -8.63 0.95
C GLN A 70 1.48 -8.17 -0.51
N LEU A 71 2.63 -7.64 -0.94
CA LEU A 71 2.84 -7.24 -2.32
C LEU A 71 2.85 -8.46 -3.25
N ALA A 72 3.61 -9.50 -2.89
CA ALA A 72 3.68 -10.75 -3.64
C ALA A 72 2.29 -11.38 -3.84
N MET A 73 1.53 -11.51 -2.75
CA MET A 73 0.17 -12.08 -2.79
C MET A 73 -0.77 -11.21 -3.65
N ALA A 74 -0.65 -9.88 -3.60
CA ALA A 74 -1.48 -9.00 -4.42
C ALA A 74 -1.19 -9.17 -5.92
N LEU A 75 0.08 -9.24 -6.30
CA LEU A 75 0.50 -9.47 -7.68
C LEU A 75 0.05 -10.85 -8.18
N GLU A 76 0.22 -11.90 -7.37
CA GLU A 76 -0.24 -13.26 -7.69
C GLU A 76 -1.75 -13.32 -7.91
N LYS A 77 -2.53 -12.73 -6.98
CA LYS A 77 -3.99 -12.72 -7.08
C LYS A 77 -4.48 -11.96 -8.31
N ILE A 78 -3.93 -10.79 -8.59
CA ILE A 78 -4.29 -9.99 -9.77
C ILE A 78 -3.92 -10.74 -11.05
N ALA A 79 -2.74 -11.37 -11.10
CA ALA A 79 -2.33 -12.16 -12.25
C ALA A 79 -3.23 -13.38 -12.47
N SER A 80 -3.66 -14.06 -11.40
CA SER A 80 -4.57 -15.21 -11.50
C SER A 80 -5.99 -14.82 -11.94
N GLU A 81 -6.47 -13.63 -11.57
CA GLU A 81 -7.73 -13.08 -12.06
C GLU A 81 -7.65 -12.58 -13.52
N GLY A 82 -6.43 -12.32 -14.01
CA GLY A 82 -6.19 -11.76 -15.35
C GLY A 82 -6.61 -10.30 -15.50
N GLN A 83 -7.04 -9.64 -14.43
CA GLN A 83 -7.47 -8.24 -14.41
C GLN A 83 -7.27 -7.65 -13.03
N GLY A 84 -6.74 -6.43 -12.97
CA GLY A 84 -6.56 -5.67 -11.72
C GLY A 84 -5.30 -4.84 -11.70
N MET A 85 -5.07 -4.18 -10.59
CA MET A 85 -3.97 -3.22 -10.46
C MET A 85 -3.39 -3.16 -9.05
N VAL A 86 -2.08 -2.88 -8.98
CA VAL A 86 -1.35 -2.49 -7.77
C VAL A 86 -0.92 -1.05 -7.92
N MET A 87 -1.38 -0.19 -7.03
CA MET A 87 -0.93 1.19 -6.89
C MET A 87 0.19 1.23 -5.86
N TYR A 88 1.43 1.37 -6.33
CA TYR A 88 2.64 1.40 -5.50
C TYR A 88 3.02 2.85 -5.19
N MET A 89 2.76 3.27 -3.95
CA MET A 89 2.84 4.67 -3.55
C MET A 89 4.15 4.98 -2.83
N ALA A 90 4.83 6.05 -3.22
CA ALA A 90 6.05 6.55 -2.59
C ALA A 90 5.79 7.16 -1.20
N GLN A 91 5.35 6.33 -0.25
CA GLN A 91 4.99 6.71 1.13
C GLN A 91 5.74 5.84 2.14
N GLU A 92 7.07 5.80 2.03
CA GLU A 92 7.93 4.99 2.88
C GLU A 92 7.74 5.32 4.36
N GLY A 93 7.74 4.27 5.21
CA GLY A 93 7.61 4.42 6.65
C GLY A 93 6.28 5.04 7.09
N ARG A 94 5.18 4.87 6.33
CA ARG A 94 3.88 5.54 6.53
C ARG A 94 3.96 7.06 6.37
N GLY A 95 4.81 7.53 5.44
CA GLY A 95 4.99 8.95 5.14
C GLY A 95 6.16 9.63 5.84
N ILE A 96 6.82 8.97 6.80
CA ILE A 96 7.97 9.57 7.53
C ILE A 96 9.32 9.41 6.82
N GLY A 97 9.36 8.63 5.75
CA GLY A 97 10.57 8.38 4.96
C GLY A 97 11.45 7.26 5.51
N LEU A 98 12.41 6.81 4.68
CA LEU A 98 13.27 5.66 4.98
C LEU A 98 14.17 5.88 6.21
N VAL A 99 14.81 7.05 6.31
CA VAL A 99 15.75 7.31 7.41
C VAL A 99 15.03 7.28 8.76
N ASN A 100 13.87 7.95 8.87
CA ASN A 100 13.10 7.95 10.11
C ASN A 100 12.50 6.58 10.43
N LYS A 101 12.15 5.79 9.41
CA LYS A 101 11.77 4.40 9.60
C LYS A 101 12.89 3.57 10.23
N ILE A 102 14.14 3.74 9.78
CA ILE A 102 15.28 3.03 10.38
C ILE A 102 15.55 3.51 11.81
N ARG A 103 15.39 4.82 12.09
CA ARG A 103 15.43 5.34 13.47
C ARG A 103 14.33 4.74 14.35
N ALA A 104 13.12 4.58 13.81
CA ALA A 104 12.04 3.91 14.54
C ALA A 104 12.38 2.43 14.83
N TYR A 105 13.04 1.73 13.90
CA TYR A 105 13.55 0.38 14.15
C TYR A 105 14.59 0.33 15.27
N GLU A 106 15.50 1.31 15.34
CA GLU A 106 16.47 1.43 16.43
C GLU A 106 15.78 1.58 17.80
N LEU A 107 14.74 2.42 17.87
CA LEU A 107 13.95 2.58 19.09
C LEU A 107 13.15 1.30 19.45
N GLN A 108 12.66 0.58 18.45
CA GLN A 108 12.00 -0.72 18.67
C GLN A 108 12.97 -1.78 19.19
N ASP A 109 14.21 -1.79 18.73
CA ASP A 109 15.26 -2.67 19.23
C ASP A 109 15.61 -2.37 20.73
N GLN A 110 15.28 -1.15 21.20
CA GLN A 110 15.38 -0.71 22.60
C GLN A 110 14.11 -0.99 23.41
N GLY A 111 13.07 -1.59 22.82
CA GLY A 111 11.86 -2.05 23.51
C GLY A 111 10.59 -1.23 23.27
N MET A 112 10.65 -0.14 22.47
CA MET A 112 9.45 0.60 22.08
C MET A 112 8.61 -0.18 21.08
N ASP A 113 7.29 0.02 21.08
CA ASP A 113 6.47 -0.45 19.97
C ASP A 113 6.47 0.52 18.78
N THR A 114 5.85 0.12 17.68
CA THR A 114 5.86 0.91 16.43
C THR A 114 5.21 2.29 16.59
N VAL A 115 4.17 2.41 17.39
CA VAL A 115 3.46 3.67 17.63
C VAL A 115 4.31 4.58 18.52
N GLU A 116 4.80 4.04 19.63
CA GLU A 116 5.67 4.75 20.57
C GLU A 116 6.95 5.26 19.90
N ALA A 117 7.57 4.45 19.05
CA ALA A 117 8.76 4.84 18.30
C ALA A 117 8.50 6.01 17.34
N ASN A 118 7.36 6.01 16.63
CA ASN A 118 6.97 7.12 15.75
C ASN A 118 6.69 8.41 16.55
N GLU A 119 5.95 8.31 17.65
CA GLU A 119 5.65 9.45 18.52
C GLU A 119 6.91 10.04 19.16
N ALA A 120 7.85 9.20 19.58
CA ALA A 120 9.15 9.63 20.11
C ALA A 120 9.98 10.40 19.08
N LEU A 121 9.80 10.13 17.78
CA LEU A 121 10.41 10.85 16.66
C LEU A 121 9.60 12.10 16.23
N GLY A 122 8.46 12.38 16.88
CA GLY A 122 7.61 13.55 16.60
C GLY A 122 6.64 13.36 15.43
N PHE A 123 6.36 12.12 15.02
CA PHE A 123 5.43 11.80 13.95
C PHE A 123 4.12 11.22 14.49
N ALA A 124 3.03 11.44 13.75
CA ALA A 124 1.80 10.72 13.99
C ALA A 124 1.96 9.22 13.66
N ALA A 125 1.06 8.40 14.17
CA ALA A 125 1.08 6.95 13.93
C ALA A 125 0.95 6.59 12.43
N ASP A 126 0.33 7.47 11.63
CA ASP A 126 0.13 7.31 10.18
C ASP A 126 -0.01 8.67 9.51
N GLU A 127 1.00 9.07 8.73
CA GLU A 127 1.08 10.32 7.97
C GLU A 127 0.66 10.17 6.50
N ARG A 128 0.13 8.97 6.11
CA ARG A 128 -0.20 8.71 4.70
C ARG A 128 -1.41 9.49 4.23
N ASP A 129 -1.31 9.99 3.01
CA ASP A 129 -2.39 10.63 2.26
C ASP A 129 -2.87 9.67 1.15
N TYR A 130 -4.18 9.45 1.09
CA TYR A 130 -4.80 8.59 0.05
C TYR A 130 -5.52 9.41 -1.04
N SER A 131 -5.49 10.75 -0.97
CA SER A 131 -6.10 11.63 -2.00
C SER A 131 -5.48 11.42 -3.39
N TYR A 132 -4.21 11.04 -3.45
CA TYR A 132 -3.51 10.71 -4.70
C TYR A 132 -4.14 9.55 -5.45
N CYS A 133 -4.64 8.55 -4.73
CA CYS A 133 -5.30 7.42 -5.34
C CYS A 133 -6.49 7.85 -6.19
N LYS A 134 -7.25 8.85 -5.73
CA LYS A 134 -8.35 9.43 -6.50
C LYS A 134 -7.86 10.06 -7.80
N GLU A 135 -6.80 10.88 -7.75
CA GLU A 135 -6.31 11.56 -8.95
C GLU A 135 -5.85 10.52 -10.00
N ILE A 136 -5.12 9.49 -9.58
CA ILE A 136 -4.67 8.39 -10.46
C ILE A 136 -5.88 7.64 -11.04
N LEU A 137 -6.83 7.19 -10.20
CA LEU A 137 -8.01 6.44 -10.66
C LEU A 137 -8.89 7.28 -11.59
N SER A 138 -9.09 8.57 -11.28
CA SER A 138 -9.86 9.49 -12.12
C SER A 138 -9.22 9.70 -13.49
N SER A 139 -7.88 9.74 -13.57
CA SER A 139 -7.16 9.84 -14.86
C SER A 139 -7.36 8.61 -15.74
N LEU A 140 -7.76 7.48 -15.14
CA LEU A 140 -8.07 6.22 -15.82
C LEU A 140 -9.58 5.99 -16.00
N ASN A 141 -10.43 7.00 -15.67
CA ASN A 141 -11.89 6.93 -15.68
C ASN A 141 -12.47 5.84 -14.76
N ILE A 142 -11.80 5.54 -13.62
CA ILE A 142 -12.23 4.57 -12.64
C ILE A 142 -12.84 5.30 -11.45
N SER A 143 -14.09 4.99 -11.11
CA SER A 143 -14.85 5.57 -10.01
C SER A 143 -15.23 4.55 -8.92
N SER A 144 -15.07 3.25 -9.20
CA SER A 144 -15.31 2.19 -8.22
C SER A 144 -14.26 1.07 -8.34
N VAL A 145 -13.97 0.42 -7.21
CA VAL A 145 -12.96 -0.65 -7.12
C VAL A 145 -13.38 -1.73 -6.12
N ARG A 146 -12.87 -2.95 -6.32
CA ARG A 146 -12.77 -3.97 -5.28
C ARG A 146 -11.41 -3.78 -4.60
N LEU A 147 -11.41 -3.46 -3.31
CA LEU A 147 -10.18 -3.06 -2.61
C LEU A 147 -9.58 -4.19 -1.77
N MET A 148 -8.37 -4.59 -2.11
CA MET A 148 -7.59 -5.59 -1.38
C MET A 148 -6.89 -4.92 -0.19
N THR A 149 -7.48 -5.04 1.02
CA THR A 149 -6.96 -4.44 2.24
C THR A 149 -7.52 -5.04 3.52
N ASN A 150 -6.74 -4.98 4.60
CA ASN A 150 -7.20 -5.20 5.98
C ASN A 150 -7.25 -3.89 6.78
N ASN A 151 -6.87 -2.75 6.18
CA ASN A 151 -6.84 -1.46 6.85
C ASN A 151 -8.13 -0.67 6.57
N PRO A 152 -9.01 -0.45 7.57
CA PRO A 152 -10.25 0.31 7.39
C PRO A 152 -10.00 1.76 6.96
N ARG A 153 -8.86 2.37 7.35
CA ARG A 153 -8.52 3.74 6.92
C ARG A 153 -8.28 3.85 5.41
N LYS A 154 -7.87 2.77 4.75
CA LYS A 154 -7.74 2.76 3.28
C LYS A 154 -9.11 2.77 2.60
N ILE A 155 -10.09 2.11 3.19
CA ILE A 155 -11.46 2.10 2.69
C ILE A 155 -12.05 3.51 2.83
N SER A 156 -12.09 4.05 4.06
CA SER A 156 -12.62 5.39 4.31
C SER A 156 -11.89 6.46 3.51
N GLY A 157 -10.55 6.40 3.41
CA GLY A 157 -9.78 7.37 2.64
C GLY A 157 -10.11 7.40 1.14
N LEU A 158 -10.42 6.24 0.53
CA LEU A 158 -10.91 6.19 -0.85
C LEU A 158 -12.35 6.71 -0.96
N GLU A 159 -13.24 6.30 -0.05
CA GLU A 159 -14.64 6.71 -0.06
C GLU A 159 -14.79 8.22 0.19
N ASP A 160 -14.05 8.78 1.14
CA ASP A 160 -13.97 10.23 1.41
C ASP A 160 -13.43 11.00 0.18
N ALA A 161 -12.55 10.39 -0.57
CA ALA A 161 -12.06 10.92 -1.84
C ALA A 161 -13.08 10.77 -2.99
N GLY A 162 -14.18 10.05 -2.82
CA GLY A 162 -15.25 9.86 -3.80
C GLY A 162 -15.03 8.66 -4.75
N ILE A 163 -14.19 7.70 -4.37
CA ILE A 163 -14.06 6.40 -5.05
C ILE A 163 -14.88 5.36 -4.28
N LYS A 164 -15.82 4.73 -4.94
CA LYS A 164 -16.66 3.71 -4.33
C LYS A 164 -15.88 2.41 -4.12
N VAL A 165 -15.86 1.90 -2.90
CA VAL A 165 -15.35 0.55 -2.60
C VAL A 165 -16.53 -0.43 -2.64
N THR A 166 -16.63 -1.23 -3.71
CA THR A 166 -17.76 -2.15 -3.92
C THR A 166 -17.59 -3.46 -3.18
N GLU A 167 -16.34 -3.85 -2.90
CA GLU A 167 -16.00 -5.05 -2.15
C GLU A 167 -14.66 -4.86 -1.43
N ARG A 168 -14.58 -5.28 -0.18
CA ARG A 168 -13.31 -5.48 0.51
C ARG A 168 -12.80 -6.90 0.28
N VAL A 169 -11.63 -7.04 -0.32
CA VAL A 169 -10.94 -8.32 -0.46
C VAL A 169 -9.89 -8.43 0.65
N ALA A 170 -9.99 -9.43 1.49
CA ALA A 170 -9.06 -9.63 2.60
C ALA A 170 -7.64 -9.96 2.10
N VAL A 171 -6.64 -9.47 2.84
CA VAL A 171 -5.23 -9.78 2.64
C VAL A 171 -4.80 -10.76 3.72
N HIS A 172 -4.50 -11.99 3.32
CA HIS A 172 -4.08 -13.02 4.25
C HIS A 172 -2.58 -13.26 4.10
N VAL A 173 -1.83 -13.03 5.18
CA VAL A 173 -0.39 -13.30 5.25
C VAL A 173 -0.12 -13.96 6.59
N ASP A 174 0.51 -15.13 6.57
CA ASP A 174 0.86 -15.84 7.78
C ASP A 174 1.88 -15.06 8.62
N PRO A 175 1.66 -14.95 9.93
CA PRO A 175 2.63 -14.32 10.83
C PRO A 175 3.91 -15.16 10.91
N ASN A 176 5.02 -14.49 11.21
CA ASN A 176 6.28 -15.14 11.56
C ASN A 176 6.79 -14.64 12.92
N LYS A 177 7.76 -15.34 13.51
CA LYS A 177 8.29 -15.01 14.84
C LYS A 177 8.87 -13.59 15.00
N HIS A 178 9.17 -12.92 13.89
CA HIS A 178 9.74 -11.56 13.90
C HIS A 178 8.70 -10.46 13.70
N ASN A 179 7.54 -10.77 13.10
CA ASN A 179 6.49 -9.79 12.83
C ASN A 179 5.19 -10.02 13.64
N GLU A 180 5.10 -11.08 14.42
CA GLU A 180 3.90 -11.40 15.22
C GLU A 180 3.49 -10.23 16.12
N ASN A 181 4.43 -9.64 16.85
CA ASN A 181 4.17 -8.48 17.70
C ASN A 181 3.76 -7.24 16.87
N TYR A 182 4.39 -7.03 15.72
CA TYR A 182 4.03 -5.95 14.79
C TYR A 182 2.60 -6.10 14.27
N LEU A 183 2.18 -7.31 13.90
CA LEU A 183 0.81 -7.59 13.45
C LEU A 183 -0.19 -7.40 14.57
N LYS A 184 0.13 -7.83 15.80
CA LYS A 184 -0.70 -7.61 17.00
C LYS A 184 -0.93 -6.12 17.26
N ILE A 185 0.11 -5.29 17.18
CA ILE A 185 -0.01 -3.83 17.33
C ILE A 185 -0.84 -3.20 16.22
N LYS A 186 -0.71 -3.69 14.98
CA LYS A 186 -1.59 -3.28 13.87
C LYS A 186 -3.06 -3.53 14.18
N ALA A 187 -3.39 -4.69 14.75
CA ALA A 187 -4.76 -5.01 15.12
C ALA A 187 -5.24 -4.15 16.31
N GLU A 188 -4.48 -4.10 17.38
CA GLU A 188 -4.89 -3.48 18.65
C GLU A 188 -4.89 -1.94 18.61
N LYS A 189 -3.83 -1.33 18.05
CA LYS A 189 -3.64 0.13 18.06
C LYS A 189 -4.03 0.83 16.76
N LEU A 190 -4.01 0.13 15.63
CA LEU A 190 -4.31 0.71 14.31
C LEU A 190 -5.60 0.19 13.69
N GLY A 191 -6.35 -0.69 14.38
CA GLY A 191 -7.67 -1.18 13.96
C GLY A 191 -7.66 -2.05 12.71
N HIS A 192 -6.52 -2.70 12.37
CA HIS A 192 -6.46 -3.60 11.23
C HIS A 192 -7.34 -4.83 11.44
N MET A 193 -8.13 -5.17 10.43
CA MET A 193 -8.95 -6.38 10.39
C MET A 193 -8.05 -7.59 10.05
N ILE A 194 -7.38 -8.15 11.05
CA ILE A 194 -6.63 -9.39 10.90
C ILE A 194 -7.62 -10.52 11.09
N THR A 195 -7.92 -11.26 10.02
CA THR A 195 -8.70 -12.50 10.13
C THR A 195 -7.87 -13.48 10.93
N GLY A 196 -8.36 -13.80 12.15
CA GLY A 196 -7.77 -14.84 12.97
C GLY A 196 -7.77 -16.16 12.23
N SER A 197 -6.76 -16.94 12.48
CA SER A 197 -6.78 -18.38 12.19
C SER A 197 -8.00 -19.00 12.86
N ASP A 198 -8.93 -19.53 12.06
CA ASP A 198 -9.83 -20.59 12.51
C ASP A 198 -9.01 -21.87 12.77
#